data_8eca1cd6d9692018308016c3c8a60840
#
_entry.id   8eca1cd6d9692018308016c3c8a60840
#
_cell.length_a   1.000
_cell.length_b   1.000
_cell.length_c   1.000
_cell.angle_alpha   90.00
_cell.angle_beta   90.00
_cell.angle_gamma   90.00
#
_symmetry.space_group_name_H-M   'P 1'
#
loop_
_entity.id
_entity.type
_entity.pdbx_description
1 polymer ?
#
loop_
_entity_poly.entity_id
_entity_poly.type
_entity_poly.pdbx_seq_one_letter_code
_entity_poly.pdbx_strand_id
1 'polypeptide(L)'
;MWQWLNRRLTRAPTSRSGPGDLVELCELIRGIRFALLTTVDRDYCLHSRPVQTLQVEDNRTLWFFTDWSSPKVDELHHDVRVSLGYADPKKNVYVAVSGSGSLIRDIQKAKQLWRIEQRAFYPDGPEDERLALLRVVIERAEYWVAPGRTSYLVAAATAAVTRTPVGVIGENRKIR
;
A
#
# COMPACT_ATOMS: atom_id res chain seq x y z
N MET A 1 6.91 10.05 36.10
CA MET A 1 5.82 9.05 35.98
C MET A 1 5.57 8.63 34.53
N TRP A 2 6.52 8.84 33.57
CA TRP A 2 6.41 8.51 32.15
C TRP A 2 7.40 7.45 31.65
N GLN A 3 8.28 6.93 32.51
CA GLN A 3 9.31 5.96 32.11
C GLN A 3 8.84 4.49 32.14
N TRP A 4 7.63 4.21 32.61
CA TRP A 4 7.12 2.84 32.75
C TRP A 4 6.39 2.29 31.51
N LEU A 5 5.95 3.15 30.59
CA LEU A 5 5.23 2.72 29.37
C LEU A 5 6.17 2.23 28.25
N ASN A 6 7.47 2.54 28.31
CA ASN A 6 8.39 2.26 27.19
C ASN A 6 9.03 0.86 27.19
N ARG A 7 8.81 0.04 28.22
CA ARG A 7 9.52 -1.25 28.33
C ARG A 7 8.80 -2.49 27.81
N ARG A 8 7.56 -2.39 27.33
CA ARG A 8 6.80 -3.54 26.80
C ARG A 8 6.37 -3.45 25.34
N LEU A 9 6.69 -2.37 24.64
CA LEU A 9 6.32 -2.18 23.22
C LEU A 9 7.43 -2.51 22.21
N THR A 10 8.58 -3.01 22.66
CA THR A 10 9.73 -3.30 21.78
C THR A 10 10.04 -4.79 21.73
N ARG A 11 9.10 -5.58 21.28
CA ARG A 11 9.47 -6.82 20.61
C ARG A 11 8.68 -6.89 19.30
N ALA A 12 9.18 -6.13 18.33
CA ALA A 12 8.80 -6.36 16.94
C ALA A 12 9.13 -7.82 16.63
N PRO A 13 8.21 -8.59 16.04
CA PRO A 13 8.55 -9.92 15.60
C PRO A 13 9.68 -9.79 14.57
N THR A 14 10.83 -10.35 14.90
CA THR A 14 11.95 -10.54 13.98
C THR A 14 11.57 -11.69 13.04
N SER A 15 10.65 -11.47 12.13
CA SER A 15 10.45 -12.41 11.04
C SER A 15 11.44 -12.07 9.93
N ARG A 16 12.37 -12.98 9.66
CA ARG A 16 13.08 -12.98 8.38
C ARG A 16 12.03 -13.12 7.29
N SER A 17 11.93 -12.12 6.44
CA SER A 17 11.02 -12.14 5.29
C SER A 17 11.41 -13.31 4.37
N GLY A 18 10.48 -14.22 4.14
CA GLY A 18 10.62 -15.28 3.14
C GLY A 18 10.00 -14.88 1.80
N PRO A 19 10.32 -15.56 0.69
CA PRO A 19 9.66 -15.34 -0.60
C PRO A 19 8.14 -15.47 -0.52
N GLY A 20 7.61 -16.31 0.37
CA GLY A 20 6.18 -16.48 0.61
C GLY A 20 5.49 -15.23 1.16
N ASP A 21 6.18 -14.40 1.93
CA ASP A 21 5.60 -13.18 2.52
C ASP A 21 5.30 -12.13 1.44
N LEU A 22 6.12 -12.03 0.38
CA LEU A 22 5.86 -11.15 -0.75
C LEU A 22 4.66 -11.63 -1.58
N VAL A 23 4.51 -12.92 -1.76
CA VAL A 23 3.36 -13.49 -2.49
C VAL A 23 2.07 -13.15 -1.73
N GLU A 24 2.03 -13.41 -0.43
CA GLU A 24 0.88 -13.11 0.42
C GLU A 24 0.54 -11.61 0.43
N LEU A 25 1.55 -10.75 0.59
CA LEU A 25 1.40 -9.29 0.48
C LEU A 25 0.71 -8.91 -0.84
N CYS A 26 1.20 -9.45 -1.95
CA CYS A 26 0.67 -9.13 -3.27
C CYS A 26 -0.75 -9.62 -3.49
N GLU A 27 -1.12 -10.77 -2.90
CA GLU A 27 -2.51 -11.24 -2.89
C GLU A 27 -3.42 -10.29 -2.11
N LEU A 28 -2.97 -9.78 -0.96
CA LEU A 28 -3.72 -8.77 -0.20
C LEU A 28 -3.91 -7.49 -1.02
N ILE A 29 -2.85 -7.00 -1.69
CA ILE A 29 -2.91 -5.81 -2.55
C ILE A 29 -3.87 -6.02 -3.72
N ARG A 30 -3.84 -7.18 -4.40
CA ARG A 30 -4.76 -7.51 -5.49
C ARG A 30 -6.23 -7.45 -5.06
N GLY A 31 -6.51 -7.74 -3.80
CA GLY A 31 -7.84 -7.65 -3.21
C GLY A 31 -8.33 -6.21 -2.93
N ILE A 32 -7.46 -5.19 -3.03
CA ILE A 32 -7.78 -3.81 -2.68
C ILE A 32 -7.52 -2.90 -3.87
N ARG A 33 -8.59 -2.39 -4.49
CA ARG A 33 -8.53 -1.66 -5.77
C ARG A 33 -7.74 -0.33 -5.69
N PHE A 34 -7.85 0.40 -4.59
CA PHE A 34 -7.28 1.73 -4.44
C PHE A 34 -6.25 1.76 -3.32
N ALA A 35 -5.18 2.50 -3.56
CA ALA A 35 -4.18 2.87 -2.56
C ALA A 35 -4.17 4.38 -2.35
N LEU A 36 -3.71 4.79 -1.19
CA LEU A 36 -3.30 6.17 -0.92
C LEU A 36 -1.80 6.27 -1.22
N LEU A 37 -1.46 6.89 -2.35
CA LEU A 37 -0.08 7.16 -2.74
C LEU A 37 0.40 8.44 -2.05
N THR A 38 1.53 8.37 -1.39
CA THR A 38 2.21 9.52 -0.78
C THR A 38 3.57 9.72 -1.46
N THR A 39 3.83 10.94 -1.89
CA THR A 39 5.08 11.45 -2.48
C THR A 39 5.58 12.65 -1.68
N VAL A 40 6.77 13.11 -1.97
CA VAL A 40 7.43 14.24 -1.30
C VAL A 40 7.67 15.35 -2.31
N ASP A 41 7.30 16.58 -1.99
CA ASP A 41 7.61 17.75 -2.82
C ASP A 41 9.00 18.33 -2.52
N ARG A 42 9.33 19.45 -3.20
CA ARG A 42 10.64 20.14 -3.05
C ARG A 42 10.85 20.77 -1.68
N ASP A 43 9.76 21.06 -0.97
CA ASP A 43 9.78 21.60 0.39
C ASP A 43 9.71 20.51 1.46
N TYR A 44 9.90 19.25 1.04
CA TYR A 44 9.81 18.06 1.89
C TYR A 44 8.44 17.83 2.52
N CYS A 45 7.39 18.42 1.95
CA CYS A 45 6.02 18.16 2.37
C CYS A 45 5.49 16.87 1.75
N LEU A 46 4.70 16.14 2.54
CA LEU A 46 4.08 14.88 2.10
C LEU A 46 2.71 15.15 1.47
N HIS A 47 2.54 14.68 0.24
CA HIS A 47 1.27 14.78 -0.49
C HIS A 47 0.68 13.41 -0.73
N SER A 48 -0.56 13.20 -0.28
CA SER A 48 -1.26 11.93 -0.43
C SER A 48 -2.47 12.06 -1.34
N ARG A 49 -2.65 11.10 -2.25
CA ARG A 49 -3.81 11.04 -3.16
C ARG A 49 -4.18 9.59 -3.47
N PRO A 50 -5.47 9.33 -3.77
CA PRO A 50 -5.88 7.99 -4.19
C PRO A 50 -5.33 7.65 -5.58
N VAL A 51 -4.88 6.41 -5.74
CA VAL A 51 -4.46 5.82 -7.01
C VAL A 51 -5.06 4.43 -7.15
N GLN A 52 -5.40 4.04 -8.38
CA GLN A 52 -5.91 2.70 -8.66
C GLN A 52 -4.76 1.79 -9.06
N THR A 53 -4.56 0.69 -8.33
CA THR A 53 -3.63 -0.36 -8.73
C THR A 53 -4.18 -1.10 -9.95
N LEU A 54 -3.45 -1.10 -11.05
CA LEU A 54 -3.83 -1.77 -12.29
C LEU A 54 -3.30 -3.19 -12.35
N GLN A 55 -2.06 -3.39 -11.93
CA GLN A 55 -1.38 -4.67 -11.95
C GLN A 55 -0.36 -4.78 -10.81
N VAL A 56 -0.25 -5.99 -10.27
CA VAL A 56 0.88 -6.44 -9.45
C VAL A 56 1.68 -7.42 -10.29
N GLU A 57 2.90 -7.05 -10.66
CA GLU A 57 3.79 -7.80 -11.54
C GLU A 57 4.97 -8.35 -10.73
N ASP A 58 5.37 -9.60 -11.00
CA ASP A 58 6.52 -10.27 -10.38
C ASP A 58 6.56 -10.22 -8.84
N ASN A 59 5.38 -10.12 -8.21
CA ASN A 59 5.20 -9.96 -6.77
C ASN A 59 6.07 -8.84 -6.14
N ARG A 60 6.44 -7.85 -6.93
CA ARG A 60 7.29 -6.73 -6.48
C ARG A 60 7.01 -5.41 -7.15
N THR A 61 6.36 -5.40 -8.30
CA THR A 61 6.11 -4.20 -9.08
C THR A 61 4.62 -3.89 -9.14
N LEU A 62 4.28 -2.64 -8.82
CA LEU A 62 2.92 -2.12 -8.87
C LEU A 62 2.80 -1.10 -9.99
N TRP A 63 1.73 -1.20 -10.78
CA TRP A 63 1.47 -0.35 -11.92
C TRP A 63 0.23 0.49 -11.72
N PHE A 64 0.34 1.79 -12.07
CA PHE A 64 -0.73 2.77 -11.98
C PHE A 64 -0.74 3.64 -13.23
N PHE A 65 -1.92 4.19 -13.59
CA PHE A 65 -1.99 5.31 -14.52
C PHE A 65 -1.87 6.63 -13.76
N THR A 66 -1.24 7.60 -14.41
CA THR A 66 -1.14 8.98 -13.94
C THR A 66 -1.14 9.94 -15.12
N ASP A 67 -1.41 11.20 -14.86
CA ASP A 67 -1.32 12.27 -15.86
C ASP A 67 0.05 12.93 -15.76
N TRP A 68 0.71 13.14 -16.91
CA TRP A 68 2.01 13.80 -17.01
C TRP A 68 2.01 15.22 -16.43
N SER A 69 0.87 15.93 -16.49
CA SER A 69 0.72 17.27 -15.94
C SER A 69 0.42 17.30 -14.45
N SER A 70 0.28 16.14 -13.81
CA SER A 70 -0.07 16.09 -12.40
C SER A 70 1.11 16.44 -11.49
N PRO A 71 0.87 17.15 -10.35
CA PRO A 71 1.93 17.56 -9.43
C PRO A 71 2.84 16.42 -8.95
N LYS A 72 2.30 15.21 -8.82
CA LYS A 72 3.09 14.03 -8.41
C LYS A 72 4.21 13.66 -9.40
N VAL A 73 4.12 14.11 -10.66
CA VAL A 73 5.18 13.91 -11.67
C VAL A 73 6.41 14.74 -11.28
N ASP A 74 6.21 16.01 -10.93
CA ASP A 74 7.30 16.87 -10.47
C ASP A 74 7.88 16.39 -9.13
N GLU A 75 7.00 15.94 -8.23
CA GLU A 75 7.39 15.36 -6.95
C GLU A 75 8.28 14.12 -7.15
N LEU A 76 7.91 13.20 -8.06
CA LEU A 76 8.68 12.00 -8.38
C LEU A 76 9.99 12.28 -9.12
N HIS A 77 10.06 13.36 -9.90
CA HIS A 77 11.33 13.81 -10.49
C HIS A 77 12.29 14.36 -9.43
N HIS A 78 11.75 14.91 -8.34
CA HIS A 78 12.54 15.41 -7.21
C HIS A 78 12.96 14.29 -6.26
N ASP A 79 12.00 13.44 -5.86
CA ASP A 79 12.24 12.34 -4.92
C ASP A 79 11.46 11.09 -5.36
N VAL A 80 12.18 10.05 -5.75
CA VAL A 80 11.58 8.80 -6.22
C VAL A 80 10.92 7.96 -5.10
N ARG A 81 11.14 8.31 -3.85
CA ARG A 81 10.59 7.56 -2.71
C ARG A 81 9.09 7.76 -2.62
N VAL A 82 8.38 6.65 -2.47
CA VAL A 82 6.92 6.64 -2.35
C VAL A 82 6.47 5.77 -1.20
N SER A 83 5.31 6.11 -0.64
CA SER A 83 4.57 5.23 0.24
C SER A 83 3.18 4.96 -0.32
N LEU A 84 2.72 3.70 -0.20
CA LEU A 84 1.38 3.29 -0.58
C LEU A 84 0.69 2.67 0.63
N GLY A 85 -0.47 3.22 0.99
CA GLY A 85 -1.35 2.67 2.02
C GLY A 85 -2.58 2.02 1.39
N TYR A 86 -2.83 0.76 1.69
CA TYR A 86 -4.04 0.03 1.30
C TYR A 86 -4.87 -0.29 2.54
N ALA A 87 -6.18 -0.21 2.41
CA ALA A 87 -7.10 -0.56 3.48
C ALA A 87 -8.34 -1.26 2.96
N ASP A 88 -8.67 -2.40 3.55
CA ASP A 88 -9.97 -3.06 3.44
C ASP A 88 -10.57 -3.20 4.86
N PRO A 89 -11.30 -2.18 5.35
CA PRO A 89 -11.88 -2.21 6.68
C PRO A 89 -12.91 -3.32 6.89
N LYS A 90 -13.52 -3.85 5.81
CA LYS A 90 -14.50 -4.94 5.90
C LYS A 90 -13.81 -6.25 6.26
N LYS A 91 -12.59 -6.45 5.76
CA LYS A 91 -11.77 -7.63 6.03
C LYS A 91 -10.75 -7.40 7.15
N ASN A 92 -10.68 -6.18 7.71
CA ASN A 92 -9.63 -5.76 8.64
C ASN A 92 -8.22 -6.00 8.10
N VAL A 93 -8.01 -5.69 6.81
CA VAL A 93 -6.72 -5.80 6.13
C VAL A 93 -6.16 -4.40 5.88
N TYR A 94 -4.92 -4.19 6.29
CA TYR A 94 -4.19 -2.96 6.07
C TYR A 94 -2.79 -3.31 5.56
N VAL A 95 -2.33 -2.60 4.53
CA VAL A 95 -1.00 -2.80 3.95
C VAL A 95 -0.31 -1.45 3.78
N ALA A 96 0.91 -1.36 4.25
CA ALA A 96 1.81 -0.24 4.01
C ALA A 96 3.00 -0.72 3.17
N VAL A 97 3.25 -0.02 2.07
CA VAL A 97 4.37 -0.29 1.17
C VAL A 97 5.25 0.95 1.11
N SER A 98 6.55 0.76 1.19
CA SER A 98 7.56 1.77 0.85
C SER A 98 8.36 1.28 -0.34
N GLY A 99 8.66 2.16 -1.28
CA GLY A 99 9.38 1.81 -2.49
C GLY A 99 9.81 3.01 -3.29
N SER A 100 10.28 2.75 -4.49
CA SER A 100 10.69 3.77 -5.46
C SER A 100 9.74 3.81 -6.65
N GLY A 101 9.30 5.02 -7.00
CA GLY A 101 8.43 5.31 -8.13
C GLY A 101 9.24 5.74 -9.37
N SER A 102 8.82 5.30 -10.54
CA SER A 102 9.35 5.77 -11.81
C SER A 102 8.23 6.02 -12.82
N LEU A 103 8.38 7.08 -13.61
CA LEU A 103 7.42 7.45 -14.64
C LEU A 103 7.89 6.87 -15.99
N ILE A 104 6.98 6.23 -16.70
CA ILE A 104 7.28 5.53 -17.95
C ILE A 104 6.22 5.91 -18.98
N ARG A 105 6.67 6.16 -20.21
CA ARG A 105 5.81 6.30 -21.37
C ARG A 105 5.97 5.05 -22.25
N ASP A 106 5.06 4.11 -22.07
CA ASP A 106 5.03 2.86 -22.82
C ASP A 106 3.59 2.58 -23.25
N ILE A 107 3.32 2.85 -24.51
CA ILE A 107 1.98 2.67 -25.12
C ILE A 107 1.59 1.20 -25.13
N GLN A 108 2.52 0.28 -25.32
CA GLN A 108 2.22 -1.14 -25.37
C GLN A 108 1.82 -1.65 -23.97
N LYS A 109 2.55 -1.23 -22.94
CA LYS A 109 2.19 -1.54 -21.56
C LYS A 109 0.87 -0.86 -21.16
N ALA A 110 0.64 0.38 -21.59
CA ALA A 110 -0.62 1.09 -21.37
C ALA A 110 -1.80 0.31 -22.00
N LYS A 111 -1.68 -0.17 -23.24
CA LYS A 111 -2.69 -1.01 -23.89
C LYS A 111 -2.97 -2.31 -23.14
N GLN A 112 -1.95 -2.97 -22.62
CA GLN A 112 -2.11 -4.19 -21.80
C GLN A 112 -2.88 -3.96 -20.50
N LEU A 113 -2.66 -2.78 -19.87
CA LEU A 113 -3.28 -2.42 -18.60
C LEU A 113 -4.62 -1.70 -18.76
N TRP A 114 -4.97 -1.34 -20.00
CA TRP A 114 -6.15 -0.52 -20.30
C TRP A 114 -7.45 -1.24 -19.94
N ARG A 115 -8.34 -0.49 -19.32
CA ARG A 115 -9.73 -0.87 -19.07
C ARG A 115 -10.65 0.26 -19.49
N ILE A 116 -11.86 -0.06 -19.90
CA ILE A 116 -12.81 0.90 -20.47
C ILE A 116 -13.14 2.06 -19.51
N GLU A 117 -13.17 1.81 -18.22
CA GLU A 117 -13.44 2.84 -17.22
C GLU A 117 -12.38 3.94 -17.16
N GLN A 118 -11.17 3.69 -17.69
CA GLN A 118 -10.09 4.68 -17.77
C GLN A 118 -10.39 5.80 -18.78
N ARG A 119 -11.33 5.57 -19.69
CA ARG A 119 -11.78 6.60 -20.64
C ARG A 119 -12.37 7.84 -19.96
N ALA A 120 -12.87 7.70 -18.75
CA ALA A 120 -13.36 8.85 -17.98
C ALA A 120 -12.25 9.88 -17.68
N PHE A 121 -10.99 9.44 -17.65
CA PHE A 121 -9.81 10.27 -17.35
C PHE A 121 -8.96 10.54 -18.60
N TYR A 122 -8.93 9.60 -19.53
CA TYR A 122 -8.13 9.61 -20.77
C TYR A 122 -9.04 9.31 -21.97
N PRO A 123 -9.73 10.36 -22.53
CA PRO A 123 -10.71 10.16 -23.61
C PRO A 123 -10.12 9.52 -24.87
N ASP A 124 -8.86 9.83 -25.19
CA ASP A 124 -8.16 9.33 -26.37
C ASP A 124 -7.60 7.91 -26.20
N GLY A 125 -7.92 7.28 -25.04
CA GLY A 125 -7.55 5.90 -24.77
C GLY A 125 -6.10 5.72 -24.30
N PRO A 126 -5.53 4.52 -24.52
CA PRO A 126 -4.16 4.22 -24.03
C PRO A 126 -3.06 4.99 -24.79
N GLU A 127 -3.41 5.71 -25.85
CA GLU A 127 -2.52 6.55 -26.64
C GLU A 127 -2.63 8.04 -26.27
N ASP A 128 -3.49 8.38 -25.29
CA ASP A 128 -3.65 9.75 -24.78
C ASP A 128 -2.29 10.33 -24.36
N GLU A 129 -1.94 11.49 -24.91
CA GLU A 129 -0.63 12.12 -24.68
C GLU A 129 -0.38 12.47 -23.21
N ARG A 130 -1.43 12.68 -22.44
CA ARG A 130 -1.35 12.96 -21.01
C ARG A 130 -1.10 11.71 -20.18
N LEU A 131 -1.34 10.51 -20.74
CA LEU A 131 -1.21 9.25 -20.01
C LEU A 131 0.25 8.91 -19.75
N ALA A 132 0.59 8.73 -18.50
CA ALA A 132 1.82 8.13 -18.03
C ALA A 132 1.56 6.87 -17.22
N LEU A 133 2.54 5.99 -17.21
CA LEU A 133 2.62 4.86 -16.29
C LEU A 133 3.48 5.23 -15.09
N LEU A 134 2.94 5.08 -13.90
CA LEU A 134 3.71 5.08 -12.68
C LEU A 134 4.00 3.61 -12.31
N ARG A 135 5.28 3.25 -12.31
CA ARG A 135 5.80 1.98 -11.83
C ARG A 135 6.37 2.17 -10.44
N VAL A 136 5.91 1.40 -9.48
CA VAL A 136 6.45 1.39 -8.12
C VAL A 136 7.07 0.04 -7.84
N VAL A 137 8.36 0.02 -7.47
CA VAL A 137 9.05 -1.18 -7.00
C VAL A 137 8.99 -1.23 -5.49
N ILE A 138 8.45 -2.32 -4.95
CA ILE A 138 8.34 -2.54 -3.51
C ILE A 138 9.74 -2.82 -2.94
N GLU A 139 10.17 -2.02 -1.97
CA GLU A 139 11.42 -2.20 -1.23
C GLU A 139 11.16 -2.76 0.16
N ARG A 140 10.11 -2.26 0.81
CA ARG A 140 9.68 -2.69 2.14
C ARG A 140 8.16 -2.67 2.20
N ALA A 141 7.61 -3.59 2.97
CA ALA A 141 6.19 -3.57 3.25
C ALA A 141 5.88 -4.08 4.66
N GLU A 142 4.75 -3.67 5.16
CA GLU A 142 4.18 -4.17 6.40
C GLU A 142 2.68 -4.37 6.18
N TYR A 143 2.12 -5.48 6.66
CA TYR A 143 0.69 -5.70 6.59
C TYR A 143 0.13 -6.21 7.91
N TRP A 144 -1.13 -5.90 8.12
CA TRP A 144 -1.92 -6.28 9.29
C TRP A 144 -3.19 -6.96 8.80
N VAL A 145 -3.41 -8.18 9.29
CA VAL A 145 -4.65 -8.92 9.08
C VAL A 145 -5.24 -9.21 10.46
N ALA A 146 -6.30 -8.52 10.81
CA ALA A 146 -6.98 -8.77 12.08
C ALA A 146 -8.14 -9.76 11.90
N PRO A 147 -8.44 -10.59 12.92
CA PRO A 147 -9.61 -11.45 12.90
C PRO A 147 -10.90 -10.64 12.71
N GLY A 148 -11.90 -11.23 12.11
CA GLY A 148 -13.21 -10.59 11.90
C GLY A 148 -13.85 -10.05 13.18
N ARG A 149 -14.83 -9.16 13.02
CA ARG A 149 -15.52 -8.46 14.15
C ARG A 149 -16.01 -9.41 15.25
N THR A 150 -16.49 -10.59 14.89
CA THR A 150 -16.94 -11.61 15.85
C THR A 150 -15.83 -12.10 16.75
N SER A 151 -14.64 -12.39 16.20
CA SER A 151 -13.49 -12.84 16.98
C SER A 151 -12.96 -11.75 17.89
N TYR A 152 -12.99 -10.48 17.44
CA TYR A 152 -12.65 -9.33 18.27
C TYR A 152 -13.61 -9.15 19.45
N LEU A 153 -14.91 -9.26 19.23
CA LEU A 153 -15.93 -9.15 20.29
C LEU A 153 -15.81 -10.27 21.32
N VAL A 154 -15.55 -11.49 20.88
CA VAL A 154 -15.31 -12.62 21.78
C VAL A 154 -14.05 -12.38 22.62
N ALA A 155 -12.96 -11.96 22.01
CA ALA A 155 -11.72 -11.66 22.72
C ALA A 155 -11.87 -10.48 23.69
N ALA A 156 -12.60 -9.42 23.30
CA ALA A 156 -12.87 -8.27 24.15
C ALA A 156 -13.77 -8.66 25.35
N ALA A 157 -14.79 -9.49 25.14
CA ALA A 157 -15.62 -10.01 26.22
C ALA A 157 -14.83 -10.88 27.19
N THR A 158 -13.96 -11.77 26.67
CA THR A 158 -13.07 -12.59 27.49
C THR A 158 -12.10 -11.74 28.31
N ALA A 159 -11.50 -10.72 27.69
CA ALA A 159 -10.59 -9.80 28.36
C ALA A 159 -11.28 -9.00 29.48
N ALA A 160 -12.53 -8.58 29.26
CA ALA A 160 -13.31 -7.88 30.26
C ALA A 160 -13.60 -8.76 31.51
N VAL A 161 -13.86 -10.06 31.29
CA VAL A 161 -14.10 -11.02 32.36
C VAL A 161 -12.79 -11.40 33.08
N THR A 162 -11.73 -11.66 32.32
CA THR A 162 -10.45 -12.12 32.89
C THR A 162 -9.54 -11.00 33.36
N ARG A 163 -9.91 -9.72 33.12
CA ARG A 163 -9.08 -8.53 33.37
C ARG A 163 -7.69 -8.61 32.73
N THR A 164 -7.54 -9.41 31.69
CA THR A 164 -6.31 -9.56 30.93
C THR A 164 -6.42 -8.67 29.68
N PRO A 165 -5.44 -7.78 29.40
CA PRO A 165 -5.48 -6.98 28.18
C PRO A 165 -5.59 -7.88 26.95
N VAL A 166 -6.49 -7.52 26.01
CA VAL A 166 -6.52 -8.15 24.70
C VAL A 166 -5.15 -7.93 24.08
N GLY A 167 -4.37 -8.98 23.93
CA GLY A 167 -3.12 -8.92 23.18
C GLY A 167 -3.39 -8.46 21.75
N VAL A 168 -2.34 -8.13 20.97
CA VAL A 168 -2.48 -7.78 19.56
C VAL A 168 -3.20 -8.93 18.85
N ILE A 169 -4.53 -8.74 18.62
CA ILE A 169 -5.34 -9.71 17.91
C ILE A 169 -5.15 -9.42 16.44
N GLY A 170 -4.31 -10.21 15.77
CA GLY A 170 -4.03 -10.09 14.36
C GLY A 170 -2.58 -10.45 14.02
N GLU A 171 -2.37 -10.76 12.79
CA GLU A 171 -1.04 -11.04 12.24
C GLU A 171 -0.45 -9.73 11.70
N ASN A 172 0.75 -9.39 12.17
CA ASN A 172 1.53 -8.28 11.64
C ASN A 172 2.84 -8.86 11.08
N ARG A 173 3.10 -8.64 9.79
CA ARG A 173 4.34 -9.08 9.14
C ARG A 173 5.04 -7.91 8.47
N LYS A 174 6.37 -7.90 8.61
CA LYS A 174 7.28 -6.93 7.98
C LYS A 174 8.11 -7.63 6.93
N ILE A 175 8.15 -7.02 5.75
CA ILE A 175 8.91 -7.48 4.58
C ILE A 175 10.02 -6.45 4.32
N ARG A 176 11.25 -6.95 4.15
CA ARG A 176 12.44 -6.15 3.87
C ARG A 176 13.15 -6.65 2.62
#